data_a9f26262f0da0808da304019d4b45e5f
#
_entry.id   a9f26262f0da0808da304019d4b45e5f
#
_cell.length_a   1.000
_cell.length_b   1.000
_cell.length_c   1.000
_cell.angle_alpha   90.00
_cell.angle_beta   90.00
_cell.angle_gamma   90.00
#
_symmetry.space_group_name_H-M   'P 1'
#
loop_
_entity.id
_entity.type
_entity.pdbx_description
1 polymer ?
#
loop_
_entity_poly.entity_id
_entity_poly.type
_entity_poly.pdbx_seq_one_letter_code
_entity_poly.pdbx_strand_id
1 'polypeptide(L)'
;HSNSIEGSTLTEPDTAAILFDNMALPNKSLTEQLEAKNHQTALNYLFEYVSKKKNINGDLVLKLHGILMNGVRPDAGIYRNHGVRIAGVNLPTTNYIRVPKLMQGLMERAALKTKDIVALSASVHSQLEQIHPFSDGNGRVGRLIMSAMLIRANFAPAIIRQEQKQLYYTYLYKAQIKNDHSQLEDFLCDAIMDGFRILERIDVR
;
A
#
# COMPACT_ATOMS: atom_id res chain seq x y z
N HIS A 1 4.63 -7.09 -7.73
CA HIS A 1 4.28 -5.75 -8.22
C HIS A 1 4.49 -4.64 -7.19
N SER A 2 3.95 -4.74 -5.95
CA SER A 2 4.00 -3.62 -4.99
C SER A 2 5.43 -3.16 -4.64
N ASN A 3 6.38 -4.08 -4.44
CA ASN A 3 7.78 -3.73 -4.21
C ASN A 3 8.45 -3.21 -5.50
N SER A 4 8.06 -3.73 -6.67
CA SER A 4 8.60 -3.25 -7.95
C SER A 4 8.18 -1.81 -8.26
N ILE A 5 7.00 -1.37 -7.82
CA ILE A 5 6.58 0.03 -7.88
C ILE A 5 7.55 0.91 -7.08
N GLU A 6 8.06 0.43 -5.95
CA GLU A 6 9.05 1.14 -5.12
C GLU A 6 10.51 0.98 -5.59
N GLY A 7 10.73 0.28 -6.70
CA GLY A 7 12.05 0.17 -7.32
C GLY A 7 12.79 -1.15 -7.09
N SER A 8 12.14 -2.15 -6.48
CA SER A 8 12.73 -3.50 -6.38
C SER A 8 13.04 -4.07 -7.76
N THR A 9 14.20 -4.68 -7.89
CA THR A 9 14.69 -5.33 -9.11
C THR A 9 14.32 -6.83 -9.18
N LEU A 10 13.60 -7.33 -8.17
CA LEU A 10 13.13 -8.72 -8.16
C LEU A 10 12.09 -8.95 -9.25
N THR A 11 12.34 -9.98 -10.05
CA THR A 11 11.36 -10.50 -11.01
C THR A 11 10.30 -11.38 -10.32
N GLU A 12 9.25 -11.75 -11.04
CA GLU A 12 8.26 -12.71 -10.51
C GLU A 12 8.89 -14.08 -10.18
N PRO A 13 9.75 -14.68 -11.04
CA PRO A 13 10.50 -15.89 -10.68
C PRO A 13 11.40 -15.71 -9.45
N ASP A 14 12.13 -14.59 -9.33
CA ASP A 14 12.95 -14.29 -8.16
C ASP A 14 12.10 -14.28 -6.88
N THR A 15 10.96 -13.59 -6.96
CA THR A 15 10.01 -13.50 -5.84
C THR A 15 9.47 -14.87 -5.48
N ALA A 16 9.10 -15.70 -6.44
CA ALA A 16 8.61 -17.05 -6.21
C ALA A 16 9.68 -17.92 -5.51
N ALA A 17 10.92 -17.90 -5.99
CA ALA A 17 12.02 -18.61 -5.38
C ALA A 17 12.26 -18.22 -3.91
N ILE A 18 12.19 -16.92 -3.60
CA ILE A 18 12.34 -16.40 -2.23
C ILE A 18 11.19 -16.85 -1.33
N LEU A 19 9.94 -16.75 -1.83
CA LEU A 19 8.75 -16.92 -1.01
C LEU A 19 8.32 -18.38 -0.85
N PHE A 20 8.44 -19.19 -1.89
CA PHE A 20 7.93 -20.55 -1.92
C PHE A 20 9.03 -21.60 -1.76
N ASP A 21 10.21 -21.36 -2.34
CA ASP A 21 11.33 -22.31 -2.28
C ASP A 21 12.34 -21.95 -1.17
N ASN A 22 12.11 -20.85 -0.43
CA ASN A 22 13.01 -20.33 0.61
C ASN A 22 14.46 -20.11 0.13
N MET A 23 14.65 -19.84 -1.15
CA MET A 23 15.96 -19.62 -1.72
C MET A 23 16.50 -18.23 -1.41
N ALA A 24 17.77 -18.12 -1.05
CA ALA A 24 18.51 -16.86 -1.04
C ALA A 24 19.15 -16.65 -2.41
N LEU A 25 18.94 -15.47 -3.00
CA LEU A 25 19.46 -15.13 -4.32
C LEU A 25 20.77 -14.34 -4.17
N PRO A 26 21.93 -14.91 -4.52
CA PRO A 26 23.23 -14.27 -4.27
C PRO A 26 23.47 -13.01 -5.11
N ASN A 27 22.75 -12.83 -6.22
CA ASN A 27 22.82 -11.69 -7.12
C ASN A 27 21.79 -10.57 -6.82
N LYS A 28 21.05 -10.71 -5.74
CA LYS A 28 20.04 -9.73 -5.29
C LYS A 28 20.38 -9.25 -3.89
N SER A 29 20.06 -7.98 -3.60
CA SER A 29 20.33 -7.43 -2.26
C SER A 29 19.54 -8.15 -1.18
N LEU A 30 20.13 -8.32 0.00
CA LEU A 30 19.42 -8.88 1.16
C LEU A 30 18.21 -8.04 1.54
N THR A 31 18.29 -6.72 1.37
CA THR A 31 17.17 -5.80 1.63
C THR A 31 15.98 -6.11 0.74
N GLU A 32 16.17 -6.26 -0.58
CA GLU A 32 15.06 -6.58 -1.50
C GLU A 32 14.43 -7.95 -1.17
N GLN A 33 15.26 -8.94 -0.84
CA GLN A 33 14.77 -10.27 -0.45
C GLN A 33 13.96 -10.20 0.85
N LEU A 34 14.43 -9.42 1.83
CA LEU A 34 13.73 -9.21 3.09
C LEU A 34 12.42 -8.44 2.88
N GLU A 35 12.43 -7.41 2.05
CA GLU A 35 11.22 -6.66 1.68
C GLU A 35 10.17 -7.55 1.02
N ALA A 36 10.56 -8.52 0.17
CA ALA A 36 9.63 -9.48 -0.41
C ALA A 36 8.97 -10.36 0.65
N LYS A 37 9.75 -10.93 1.58
CA LYS A 37 9.26 -11.74 2.70
C LYS A 37 8.38 -10.93 3.65
N ASN A 38 8.80 -9.72 3.98
CA ASN A 38 8.03 -8.81 4.82
C ASN A 38 6.69 -8.45 4.18
N HIS A 39 6.67 -8.22 2.86
CA HIS A 39 5.43 -7.90 2.15
C HIS A 39 4.45 -9.08 2.16
N GLN A 40 4.91 -10.31 1.97
CA GLN A 40 4.10 -11.51 2.12
C GLN A 40 3.53 -11.63 3.54
N THR A 41 4.38 -11.41 4.56
CA THR A 41 3.96 -11.44 5.97
C THR A 41 2.90 -10.38 6.27
N ALA A 42 3.07 -9.17 5.70
CA ALA A 42 2.11 -8.08 5.85
C ALA A 42 0.76 -8.41 5.18
N LEU A 43 0.77 -9.03 3.99
CA LEU A 43 -0.45 -9.50 3.32
C LEU A 43 -1.17 -10.57 4.14
N ASN A 44 -0.45 -11.59 4.64
CA ASN A 44 -1.05 -12.64 5.47
C ASN A 44 -1.69 -12.05 6.73
N TYR A 45 -0.98 -11.14 7.40
CA TYR A 45 -1.52 -10.42 8.56
C TYR A 45 -2.78 -9.61 8.19
N LEU A 46 -2.76 -8.92 7.05
CA LEU A 46 -3.88 -8.11 6.58
C LEU A 46 -5.12 -8.97 6.32
N PHE A 47 -4.98 -10.09 5.59
CA PHE A 47 -6.09 -11.01 5.31
C PHE A 47 -6.69 -11.57 6.60
N GLU A 48 -5.86 -11.99 7.55
CA GLU A 48 -6.33 -12.43 8.86
C GLU A 48 -7.04 -11.31 9.64
N TYR A 49 -6.51 -10.10 9.57
CA TYR A 49 -7.10 -8.93 10.23
C TYR A 49 -8.49 -8.60 9.68
N VAL A 50 -8.63 -8.61 8.35
CA VAL A 50 -9.88 -8.30 7.66
C VAL A 50 -10.92 -9.42 7.86
N SER A 51 -10.51 -10.70 7.83
CA SER A 51 -11.41 -11.84 8.08
C SER A 51 -12.03 -11.79 9.48
N LYS A 52 -11.31 -11.28 10.47
CA LYS A 52 -11.81 -11.03 11.84
C LYS A 52 -12.71 -9.79 11.96
N LYS A 53 -13.02 -9.12 10.86
CA LYS A 53 -13.87 -7.91 10.79
C LYS A 53 -13.42 -6.77 11.73
N LYS A 54 -12.13 -6.69 12.05
CA LYS A 54 -11.56 -5.63 12.87
C LYS A 54 -11.64 -4.28 12.15
N ASN A 55 -11.75 -3.19 12.90
CA ASN A 55 -11.80 -1.85 12.33
C ASN A 55 -10.45 -1.43 11.75
N ILE A 56 -10.47 -0.81 10.56
CA ILE A 56 -9.30 -0.15 10.02
C ILE A 56 -9.01 1.08 10.89
N ASN A 57 -7.82 1.13 11.49
CA ASN A 57 -7.43 2.17 12.45
C ASN A 57 -5.93 2.46 12.37
N GLY A 58 -5.45 3.42 13.16
CA GLY A 58 -4.04 3.79 13.21
C GLY A 58 -3.12 2.65 13.64
N ASP A 59 -3.56 1.78 14.54
CA ASP A 59 -2.77 0.63 15.00
C ASP A 59 -2.50 -0.36 13.87
N LEU A 60 -3.49 -0.57 12.98
CA LEU A 60 -3.29 -1.39 11.78
C LEU A 60 -2.21 -0.78 10.88
N VAL A 61 -2.25 0.54 10.66
CA VAL A 61 -1.26 1.25 9.84
C VAL A 61 0.15 1.07 10.41
N LEU A 62 0.33 1.32 11.71
CA LEU A 62 1.62 1.16 12.40
C LEU A 62 2.10 -0.29 12.37
N LYS A 63 1.19 -1.24 12.58
CA LYS A 63 1.52 -2.68 12.56
C LYS A 63 1.96 -3.14 11.17
N LEU A 64 1.25 -2.73 10.12
CA LEU A 64 1.63 -3.06 8.73
C LEU A 64 2.98 -2.46 8.37
N HIS A 65 3.22 -1.20 8.72
CA HIS A 65 4.52 -0.58 8.52
C HIS A 65 5.63 -1.29 9.29
N GLY A 66 5.37 -1.66 10.56
CA GLY A 66 6.32 -2.41 11.38
C GLY A 66 6.70 -3.76 10.77
N ILE A 67 5.74 -4.47 10.16
CA ILE A 67 6.00 -5.72 9.45
C ILE A 67 6.78 -5.46 8.16
N LEU A 68 6.34 -4.53 7.33
CA LEU A 68 6.98 -4.22 6.04
C LEU A 68 8.44 -3.80 6.17
N MET A 69 8.75 -3.02 7.22
CA MET A 69 10.08 -2.44 7.44
C MET A 69 10.93 -3.21 8.44
N ASN A 70 10.46 -4.36 8.91
CA ASN A 70 11.19 -5.19 9.87
C ASN A 70 12.57 -5.59 9.32
N GLY A 71 13.64 -5.25 10.05
CA GLY A 71 15.02 -5.50 9.63
C GLY A 71 15.51 -4.64 8.45
N VAL A 72 14.64 -3.80 7.86
CA VAL A 72 14.98 -2.86 6.78
C VAL A 72 15.25 -1.47 7.36
N ARG A 73 14.45 -1.06 8.35
CA ARG A 73 14.55 0.26 8.97
C ARG A 73 14.43 0.22 10.49
N PRO A 74 15.22 1.07 11.20
CA PRO A 74 15.14 1.14 12.65
C PRO A 74 13.85 1.80 13.17
N ASP A 75 13.19 2.63 12.35
CA ASP A 75 11.92 3.32 12.66
C ASP A 75 10.67 2.53 12.17
N ALA A 76 10.79 1.21 12.01
CA ALA A 76 9.69 0.35 11.61
C ALA A 76 8.51 0.43 12.60
N GLY A 77 7.32 0.75 12.10
CA GLY A 77 6.11 0.87 12.93
C GLY A 77 5.96 2.18 13.70
N ILE A 78 6.78 3.19 13.39
CA ILE A 78 6.77 4.48 14.08
C ILE A 78 6.55 5.60 13.07
N TYR A 79 5.63 6.54 13.36
CA TYR A 79 5.50 7.75 12.55
C TYR A 79 6.79 8.58 12.62
N ARG A 80 7.15 9.17 11.48
CA ARG A 80 8.33 10.05 11.40
C ARG A 80 8.24 11.24 12.37
N ASN A 81 9.38 11.63 12.90
CA ASN A 81 9.55 12.79 13.78
C ASN A 81 10.36 13.93 13.12
N HIS A 82 10.50 13.90 11.81
CA HIS A 82 11.26 14.87 11.01
C HIS A 82 10.56 15.13 9.66
N GLY A 83 11.02 16.17 8.98
CA GLY A 83 10.57 16.51 7.62
C GLY A 83 11.09 15.50 6.60
N VAL A 84 10.26 15.17 5.62
CA VAL A 84 10.61 14.31 4.48
C VAL A 84 10.17 14.97 3.17
N ARG A 85 10.71 14.51 2.04
CA ARG A 85 10.27 14.88 0.70
C ARG A 85 9.82 13.63 -0.04
N ILE A 86 8.78 13.75 -0.83
CA ILE A 86 8.33 12.67 -1.71
C ILE A 86 9.24 12.67 -2.93
N ALA A 87 9.89 11.54 -3.18
CA ALA A 87 10.79 11.40 -4.33
C ALA A 87 10.03 11.60 -5.65
N GLY A 88 10.63 12.36 -6.58
CA GLY A 88 10.05 12.57 -7.91
C GLY A 88 8.91 13.58 -8.02
N VAL A 89 8.44 14.17 -6.90
CA VAL A 89 7.37 15.17 -6.90
C VAL A 89 7.71 16.36 -6.02
N ASN A 90 7.35 17.55 -6.47
CA ASN A 90 7.52 18.79 -5.69
C ASN A 90 6.24 19.12 -4.91
N LEU A 91 5.82 18.19 -4.05
CA LEU A 91 4.69 18.39 -3.15
C LEU A 91 5.20 18.57 -1.72
N PRO A 92 4.69 19.58 -0.99
CA PRO A 92 5.00 19.71 0.42
C PRO A 92 4.34 18.58 1.20
N THR A 93 5.12 17.86 1.98
CA THR A 93 4.59 16.90 2.94
C THR A 93 4.07 17.60 4.19
N THR A 94 3.17 16.92 4.87
CA THR A 94 2.63 17.39 6.16
C THR A 94 3.75 17.60 7.19
N ASN A 95 3.63 18.65 8.01
CA ASN A 95 4.48 18.81 9.18
C ASN A 95 4.35 17.59 10.10
N TYR A 96 5.47 16.96 10.45
CA TYR A 96 5.51 15.70 11.21
C TYR A 96 4.76 15.77 12.55
N ILE A 97 4.72 16.92 13.22
CA ILE A 97 3.97 17.11 14.48
C ILE A 97 2.46 16.84 14.29
N ARG A 98 1.94 17.11 13.09
CA ARG A 98 0.51 16.93 12.78
C ARG A 98 0.18 15.52 12.28
N VAL A 99 1.18 14.72 11.93
CA VAL A 99 0.99 13.38 11.34
C VAL A 99 0.10 12.49 12.20
N PRO A 100 0.31 12.30 13.51
CA PRO A 100 -0.54 11.41 14.30
C PRO A 100 -2.03 11.79 14.26
N LYS A 101 -2.33 13.10 14.42
CA LYS A 101 -3.71 13.59 14.39
C LYS A 101 -4.38 13.43 13.03
N LEU A 102 -3.65 13.70 11.95
CA LEU A 102 -4.16 13.56 10.60
C LEU A 102 -4.38 12.10 10.22
N MET A 103 -3.48 11.20 10.63
CA MET A 103 -3.64 9.77 10.43
C MET A 103 -4.83 9.21 11.21
N GLN A 104 -5.07 9.68 12.43
CA GLN A 104 -6.27 9.31 13.18
C GLN A 104 -7.54 9.66 12.39
N GLY A 105 -7.72 10.92 11.98
CA GLY A 105 -8.89 11.34 11.23
C GLY A 105 -9.02 10.63 9.87
N LEU A 106 -7.89 10.35 9.20
CA LEU A 106 -7.90 9.60 7.95
C LEU A 106 -8.39 8.16 8.15
N MET A 107 -7.96 7.49 9.22
CA MET A 107 -8.39 6.13 9.51
C MET A 107 -9.84 6.05 10.00
N GLU A 108 -10.33 7.06 10.70
CA GLU A 108 -11.76 7.20 11.00
C GLU A 108 -12.60 7.26 9.72
N ARG A 109 -12.14 8.01 8.71
CA ARG A 109 -12.76 8.03 7.37
C ARG A 109 -12.67 6.70 6.66
N ALA A 110 -11.51 6.03 6.69
CA ALA A 110 -11.31 4.72 6.07
C ALA A 110 -12.24 3.63 6.64
N ALA A 111 -12.69 3.80 7.88
CA ALA A 111 -13.62 2.89 8.56
C ALA A 111 -15.09 3.14 8.21
N LEU A 112 -15.43 4.22 7.52
CA LEU A 112 -16.81 4.56 7.17
C LEU A 112 -17.43 3.51 6.23
N LYS A 113 -18.70 3.27 6.43
CA LYS A 113 -19.51 2.51 5.47
C LYS A 113 -19.99 3.46 4.37
N THR A 114 -19.77 3.10 3.13
CA THR A 114 -20.16 3.89 1.96
C THR A 114 -20.71 2.99 0.86
N LYS A 115 -21.52 3.56 -0.03
CA LYS A 115 -21.96 2.89 -1.26
C LYS A 115 -20.87 2.94 -2.34
N ASP A 116 -19.98 3.92 -2.26
CA ASP A 116 -18.86 4.10 -3.19
C ASP A 116 -17.53 3.88 -2.45
N ILE A 117 -17.15 2.62 -2.32
CA ILE A 117 -15.91 2.25 -1.68
C ILE A 117 -14.69 2.55 -2.54
N VAL A 118 -14.84 2.59 -3.87
CA VAL A 118 -13.74 2.89 -4.78
C VAL A 118 -13.32 4.35 -4.62
N ALA A 119 -14.27 5.27 -4.68
CA ALA A 119 -13.99 6.70 -4.46
C ALA A 119 -13.42 6.96 -3.06
N LEU A 120 -13.96 6.33 -2.02
CA LEU A 120 -13.42 6.46 -0.67
C LEU A 120 -11.99 5.92 -0.59
N SER A 121 -11.70 4.76 -1.19
CA SER A 121 -10.38 4.14 -1.18
C SER A 121 -9.35 4.99 -1.94
N ALA A 122 -9.72 5.54 -3.09
CA ALA A 122 -8.89 6.47 -3.86
C ALA A 122 -8.53 7.72 -3.04
N SER A 123 -9.53 8.32 -2.40
CA SER A 123 -9.35 9.51 -1.57
C SER A 123 -8.48 9.23 -0.33
N VAL A 124 -8.72 8.14 0.38
CA VAL A 124 -7.93 7.74 1.56
C VAL A 124 -6.48 7.46 1.16
N HIS A 125 -6.28 6.72 0.06
CA HIS A 125 -4.94 6.41 -0.43
C HIS A 125 -4.17 7.67 -0.82
N SER A 126 -4.78 8.56 -1.60
CA SER A 126 -4.19 9.84 -2.02
C SER A 126 -3.80 10.71 -0.81
N GLN A 127 -4.66 10.77 0.22
CA GLN A 127 -4.37 11.55 1.42
C GLN A 127 -3.29 10.92 2.30
N LEU A 128 -3.23 9.59 2.41
CA LEU A 128 -2.15 8.90 3.12
C LEU A 128 -0.80 9.22 2.49
N GLU A 129 -0.72 9.15 1.15
CA GLU A 129 0.48 9.51 0.40
C GLU A 129 0.87 10.99 0.58
N GLN A 130 -0.09 11.90 0.70
CA GLN A 130 0.16 13.32 0.94
C GLN A 130 0.61 13.60 2.38
N ILE A 131 0.00 12.94 3.37
CA ILE A 131 0.44 13.03 4.77
C ILE A 131 1.86 12.50 4.90
N HIS A 132 2.16 11.43 4.17
CA HIS A 132 3.47 10.76 4.14
C HIS A 132 3.98 10.43 5.54
N PRO A 133 3.26 9.57 6.29
CA PRO A 133 3.45 9.44 7.74
C PRO A 133 4.77 8.79 8.15
N PHE A 134 5.49 8.15 7.25
CA PHE A 134 6.73 7.42 7.53
C PHE A 134 7.93 7.99 6.78
N SER A 135 9.13 7.63 7.20
CA SER A 135 10.36 7.99 6.48
C SER A 135 10.51 7.23 5.15
N ASP A 136 9.92 6.03 5.07
CA ASP A 136 9.87 5.16 3.89
C ASP A 136 8.67 4.22 3.99
N GLY A 137 8.31 3.48 2.92
CA GLY A 137 7.23 2.48 2.92
C GLY A 137 5.81 3.02 2.87
N ASN A 138 5.62 4.32 2.69
CA ASN A 138 4.29 4.95 2.62
C ASN A 138 3.44 4.34 1.51
N GLY A 139 3.96 4.21 0.29
CA GLY A 139 3.25 3.62 -0.84
C GLY A 139 2.80 2.18 -0.58
N ARG A 140 3.66 1.36 0.00
CA ARG A 140 3.35 -0.04 0.35
C ARG A 140 2.23 -0.12 1.40
N VAL A 141 2.33 0.68 2.47
CA VAL A 141 1.28 0.76 3.49
C VAL A 141 -0.03 1.29 2.91
N GLY A 142 0.03 2.35 2.11
CA GLY A 142 -1.15 2.95 1.47
C GLY A 142 -1.91 1.93 0.60
N ARG A 143 -1.20 1.15 -0.22
CA ARG A 143 -1.79 0.08 -1.04
C ARG A 143 -2.38 -1.07 -0.19
N LEU A 144 -1.76 -1.41 0.94
CA LEU A 144 -2.32 -2.42 1.86
C LEU A 144 -3.59 -1.91 2.55
N ILE A 145 -3.64 -0.67 3.02
CA ILE A 145 -4.84 -0.08 3.62
C ILE A 145 -5.97 0.01 2.58
N MET A 146 -5.68 0.45 1.36
CA MET A 146 -6.64 0.46 0.26
C MET A 146 -7.19 -0.95 -0.01
N SER A 147 -6.34 -1.97 -0.07
CA SER A 147 -6.76 -3.36 -0.21
C SER A 147 -7.64 -3.83 0.95
N ALA A 148 -7.32 -3.45 2.19
CA ALA A 148 -8.16 -3.76 3.35
C ALA A 148 -9.57 -3.16 3.23
N MET A 149 -9.68 -1.92 2.76
CA MET A 149 -10.97 -1.25 2.55
C MET A 149 -11.80 -1.97 1.49
N LEU A 150 -11.20 -2.32 0.36
CA LEU A 150 -11.85 -3.02 -0.75
C LEU A 150 -12.33 -4.41 -0.33
N ILE A 151 -11.46 -5.21 0.28
CA ILE A 151 -11.79 -6.58 0.72
C ILE A 151 -12.93 -6.56 1.76
N ARG A 152 -12.92 -5.62 2.70
CA ARG A 152 -14.04 -5.45 3.66
C ARG A 152 -15.38 -5.13 3.02
N ALA A 153 -15.35 -4.52 1.85
CA ALA A 153 -16.54 -4.23 1.05
C ALA A 153 -16.87 -5.35 0.03
N ASN A 154 -16.22 -6.52 0.15
CA ASN A 154 -16.36 -7.68 -0.74
C ASN A 154 -15.88 -7.43 -2.18
N PHE A 155 -14.91 -6.53 -2.36
CA PHE A 155 -14.20 -6.37 -3.61
C PHE A 155 -12.87 -7.14 -3.58
N ALA A 156 -12.34 -7.46 -4.77
CA ALA A 156 -10.97 -7.91 -4.89
C ALA A 156 -9.99 -6.78 -4.50
N PRO A 157 -8.77 -7.11 -4.02
CA PRO A 157 -7.73 -6.11 -3.84
C PRO A 157 -7.35 -5.50 -5.20
N ALA A 158 -7.05 -4.21 -5.23
CA ALA A 158 -6.54 -3.55 -6.43
C ALA A 158 -5.10 -3.99 -6.72
N ILE A 159 -4.85 -4.56 -7.89
CA ILE A 159 -3.53 -5.01 -8.33
C ILE A 159 -2.94 -3.96 -9.26
N ILE A 160 -2.08 -3.12 -8.73
CA ILE A 160 -1.34 -2.12 -9.50
C ILE A 160 -0.08 -2.78 -10.04
N ARG A 161 0.01 -2.89 -11.36
CA ARG A 161 1.15 -3.53 -12.04
C ARG A 161 2.31 -2.55 -12.21
N GLN A 162 3.53 -3.08 -12.32
CA GLN A 162 4.72 -2.26 -12.51
C GLN A 162 4.66 -1.44 -13.80
N GLU A 163 4.12 -2.01 -14.86
CA GLU A 163 3.97 -1.37 -16.18
C GLU A 163 3.06 -0.13 -16.10
N GLN A 164 2.14 -0.10 -15.13
CA GLN A 164 1.21 1.00 -14.89
C GLN A 164 1.75 2.05 -13.92
N LYS A 165 2.97 1.89 -13.40
CA LYS A 165 3.58 2.75 -12.36
C LYS A 165 3.50 4.24 -12.71
N GLN A 166 3.88 4.63 -13.94
CA GLN A 166 3.89 6.03 -14.35
C GLN A 166 2.49 6.63 -14.38
N LEU A 167 1.52 5.87 -14.89
CA LEU A 167 0.13 6.29 -14.95
C LEU A 167 -0.47 6.44 -13.55
N TYR A 168 -0.22 5.46 -12.68
CA TYR A 168 -0.62 5.48 -11.28
C TYR A 168 -0.10 6.73 -10.55
N TYR A 169 1.19 7.04 -10.66
CA TYR A 169 1.74 8.23 -10.03
C TYR A 169 1.21 9.53 -10.62
N THR A 170 0.94 9.56 -11.93
CA THR A 170 0.34 10.74 -12.58
C THR A 170 -1.05 11.03 -12.01
N TYR A 171 -1.89 10.01 -11.87
CA TYR A 171 -3.23 10.18 -11.33
C TYR A 171 -3.24 10.47 -9.84
N LEU A 172 -2.35 9.83 -9.08
CA LEU A 172 -2.15 10.11 -7.66
C LEU A 172 -1.72 11.57 -7.42
N TYR A 173 -0.74 12.05 -8.19
CA TYR A 173 -0.29 13.43 -8.13
C TYR A 173 -1.41 14.43 -8.47
N LYS A 174 -2.19 14.15 -9.52
CA LYS A 174 -3.32 14.98 -9.90
C LYS A 174 -4.39 15.03 -8.79
N ALA A 175 -4.70 13.90 -8.18
CA ALA A 175 -5.61 13.82 -7.06
C ALA A 175 -5.14 14.68 -5.87
N GLN A 176 -3.84 14.66 -5.58
CA GLN A 176 -3.26 15.44 -4.48
C GLN A 176 -3.26 16.95 -4.72
N ILE A 177 -2.99 17.40 -5.97
CA ILE A 177 -2.90 18.85 -6.27
C ILE A 177 -4.28 19.45 -6.46
N LYS A 178 -5.15 18.79 -7.21
CA LYS A 178 -6.43 19.33 -7.66
C LYS A 178 -7.61 18.90 -6.81
N ASN A 179 -7.39 17.99 -5.87
CA ASN A 179 -8.43 17.28 -5.14
C ASN A 179 -9.47 16.62 -6.09
N ASP A 180 -9.01 16.23 -7.28
CA ASP A 180 -9.78 15.54 -8.32
C ASP A 180 -9.32 14.10 -8.39
N HIS A 181 -10.11 13.19 -7.87
CA HIS A 181 -9.78 11.77 -7.75
C HIS A 181 -10.32 10.94 -8.92
N SER A 182 -11.07 11.52 -9.85
CA SER A 182 -11.79 10.78 -10.90
C SER A 182 -10.91 9.81 -11.70
N GLN A 183 -9.74 10.26 -12.17
CA GLN A 183 -8.83 9.40 -12.92
C GLN A 183 -8.17 8.32 -12.05
N LEU A 184 -7.95 8.59 -10.77
CA LEU A 184 -7.44 7.59 -9.85
C LEU A 184 -8.52 6.53 -9.54
N GLU A 185 -9.78 6.94 -9.45
CA GLU A 185 -10.94 6.06 -9.26
C GLU A 185 -11.11 5.12 -10.46
N ASP A 186 -11.10 5.65 -11.69
CA ASP A 186 -11.17 4.85 -12.91
C ASP A 186 -10.01 3.84 -12.98
N PHE A 187 -8.79 4.31 -12.69
CA PHE A 187 -7.61 3.44 -12.62
C PHE A 187 -7.75 2.32 -11.58
N LEU A 188 -8.32 2.64 -10.42
CA LEU A 188 -8.57 1.63 -9.38
C LEU A 188 -9.66 0.62 -9.79
N CYS A 189 -10.67 1.02 -10.55
CA CYS A 189 -11.63 0.09 -11.10
C CYS A 189 -10.94 -0.98 -11.96
N ASP A 190 -10.04 -0.58 -12.86
CA ASP A 190 -9.27 -1.51 -13.70
C ASP A 190 -8.36 -2.42 -12.84
N ALA A 191 -7.69 -1.85 -11.83
CA ALA A 191 -6.83 -2.60 -10.93
C ALA A 191 -7.61 -3.63 -10.06
N ILE A 192 -8.86 -3.32 -9.68
CA ILE A 192 -9.77 -4.24 -8.99
C ILE A 192 -10.21 -5.37 -9.94
N MET A 193 -10.53 -5.06 -11.20
CA MET A 193 -10.86 -6.08 -12.21
C MET A 193 -9.69 -7.04 -12.44
N ASP A 194 -8.46 -6.55 -12.42
CA ASP A 194 -7.27 -7.41 -12.46
C ASP A 194 -7.17 -8.31 -11.20
N GLY A 195 -7.54 -7.80 -10.05
CA GLY A 195 -7.64 -8.58 -8.82
C GLY A 195 -8.64 -9.73 -8.94
N PHE A 196 -9.84 -9.49 -9.46
CA PHE A 196 -10.85 -10.53 -9.71
C PHE A 196 -10.33 -11.59 -10.69
N ARG A 197 -9.74 -11.20 -11.82
CA ARG A 197 -9.16 -12.13 -12.80
C ARG A 197 -8.09 -13.05 -12.21
N ILE A 198 -7.33 -12.58 -11.24
CA ILE A 198 -6.33 -13.40 -10.53
C ILE A 198 -7.02 -14.41 -9.62
N LEU A 199 -8.05 -13.99 -8.87
CA LEU A 199 -8.80 -14.88 -7.98
C LEU A 199 -9.52 -15.97 -8.75
N GLU A 200 -10.18 -15.65 -9.87
CA GLU A 200 -10.86 -16.64 -10.73
C GLU A 200 -9.91 -17.74 -11.25
N ARG A 201 -8.65 -17.40 -11.55
CA ARG A 201 -7.64 -18.40 -12.00
C ARG A 201 -7.21 -19.36 -10.89
N ILE A 202 -7.37 -18.98 -9.64
CA ILE A 202 -7.01 -19.82 -8.49
C ILE A 202 -8.12 -20.84 -8.22
N ASP A 203 -9.39 -20.46 -8.40
CA ASP A 203 -10.56 -21.31 -8.15
C ASP A 203 -10.75 -22.42 -9.22
N VAL A 204 -10.07 -22.33 -10.36
CA VAL A 204 -10.14 -23.30 -11.47
C VAL A 204 -9.08 -24.42 -11.38
N ARG A 205 -8.24 -24.42 -10.34
CA ARG A 205 -7.21 -25.43 -10.09
C ARG A 205 -7.51 -26.23 -8.85
#